data_16b6352f2c2cfc2026315f6c1881ca7e
#
_entry.id   16b6352f2c2cfc2026315f6c1881ca7e
#
_cell.length_a   1.000
_cell.length_b   1.000
_cell.length_c   1.000
_cell.angle_alpha   90.00
_cell.angle_beta   90.00
_cell.angle_gamma   90.00
#
_symmetry.space_group_name_H-M   'P 1'
#
loop_
_entity.id
_entity.type
_entity.pdbx_description
1 polymer ?
#
loop_
_entity_poly.entity_id
_entity_poly.type
_entity_poly.pdbx_seq_one_letter_code
_entity_poly.pdbx_strand_id
1 'polypeptide(L)'
;MKQATSTPSPSDKRKNWLRGAATGLVMSGLLACAPVIDNRGYVFDESLLPQLVVGTTSEADIITIMGSPSTVSTLNGGAYYYISSRFITEAYREPRETERRVLAIFLDEDKKIRDLGFYTLEDGNIVTIVARTTETQGRELTFLQQIFGNLGRFESGDGSNF
;
A
#
# COMPACT_ATOMS: atom_id res chain seq x y z
N MET A 1 -54.40 -41.91 37.02
CA MET A 1 -53.26 -41.07 37.22
C MET A 1 -53.35 -39.92 36.19
N LYS A 2 -53.74 -38.67 36.65
CA LYS A 2 -53.82 -37.48 35.81
C LYS A 2 -52.49 -36.73 35.86
N GLN A 3 -51.78 -36.67 34.78
CA GLN A 3 -50.62 -35.81 34.67
C GLN A 3 -51.06 -34.34 34.52
N ALA A 4 -50.68 -33.48 35.42
CA ALA A 4 -50.91 -32.04 35.38
C ALA A 4 -49.89 -31.41 34.41
N THR A 5 -50.37 -30.99 33.24
CA THR A 5 -49.61 -30.16 32.30
C THR A 5 -49.51 -28.73 32.85
N SER A 6 -48.35 -28.35 33.38
CA SER A 6 -48.10 -26.99 33.86
C SER A 6 -47.90 -26.05 32.67
N THR A 7 -48.86 -25.16 32.48
CA THR A 7 -48.77 -24.09 31.48
C THR A 7 -47.75 -23.08 31.95
N PRO A 8 -46.72 -22.71 31.15
CA PRO A 8 -45.73 -21.74 31.58
C PRO A 8 -46.31 -20.33 31.73
N SER A 9 -45.94 -19.65 32.81
CA SER A 9 -46.36 -18.32 33.20
C SER A 9 -45.98 -17.26 32.09
N PRO A 10 -46.79 -16.22 31.87
CA PRO A 10 -46.53 -15.18 30.86
C PRO A 10 -45.21 -14.43 31.12
N SER A 11 -44.69 -14.40 32.33
CA SER A 11 -43.40 -13.80 32.68
C SER A 11 -42.20 -14.57 32.13
N ASP A 12 -42.28 -15.92 32.04
CA ASP A 12 -41.21 -16.79 31.51
C ASP A 12 -41.12 -16.66 29.97
N LYS A 13 -42.21 -16.47 29.29
CA LYS A 13 -42.23 -16.26 27.83
C LYS A 13 -41.49 -14.97 27.44
N ARG A 14 -41.66 -13.89 28.21
CA ARG A 14 -40.93 -12.62 27.96
C ARG A 14 -39.43 -12.75 28.20
N LYS A 15 -39.00 -13.43 29.26
CA LYS A 15 -37.56 -13.65 29.56
C LYS A 15 -36.90 -14.50 28.47
N ASN A 16 -37.59 -15.55 27.99
CA ASN A 16 -37.06 -16.42 26.95
C ASN A 16 -36.99 -15.71 25.59
N TRP A 17 -37.97 -14.84 25.27
CA TRP A 17 -37.97 -14.03 24.06
C TRP A 17 -36.82 -13.01 24.06
N LEU A 18 -36.59 -12.32 25.19
CA LEU A 18 -35.47 -11.38 25.38
C LEU A 18 -34.11 -12.09 25.27
N ARG A 19 -33.97 -13.29 25.81
CA ARG A 19 -32.75 -14.10 25.68
C ARG A 19 -32.50 -14.52 24.23
N GLY A 20 -33.52 -14.95 23.53
CA GLY A 20 -33.45 -15.32 22.10
C GLY A 20 -33.08 -14.12 21.22
N ALA A 21 -33.67 -12.92 21.48
CA ALA A 21 -33.37 -11.71 20.76
C ALA A 21 -31.93 -11.22 21.01
N ALA A 22 -31.45 -11.30 22.25
CA ALA A 22 -30.07 -10.94 22.59
C ALA A 22 -29.03 -11.87 21.95
N THR A 23 -29.32 -13.19 21.93
CA THR A 23 -28.45 -14.18 21.30
C THR A 23 -28.39 -13.99 19.77
N GLY A 24 -29.52 -13.69 19.15
CA GLY A 24 -29.60 -13.40 17.71
C GLY A 24 -28.83 -12.13 17.32
N LEU A 25 -28.87 -11.08 18.15
CA LEU A 25 -28.15 -9.82 17.92
C LEU A 25 -26.63 -10.01 18.02
N VAL A 26 -26.16 -10.83 18.95
CA VAL A 26 -24.71 -11.12 19.10
C VAL A 26 -24.21 -11.96 17.91
N MET A 27 -24.98 -12.93 17.43
CA MET A 27 -24.56 -13.75 16.29
C MET A 27 -24.53 -12.97 14.96
N SER A 28 -25.39 -12.00 14.77
CA SER A 28 -25.37 -11.17 13.53
C SER A 28 -24.19 -10.21 13.49
N GLY A 29 -23.61 -9.81 14.60
CA GLY A 29 -22.42 -8.96 14.68
C GLY A 29 -21.11 -9.66 14.26
N LEU A 30 -21.04 -10.98 14.30
CA LEU A 30 -19.83 -11.76 13.99
C LEU A 30 -19.61 -11.97 12.48
N LEU A 31 -20.59 -11.70 11.64
CA LEU A 31 -20.53 -11.90 10.18
C LEU A 31 -20.04 -10.67 9.40
N ALA A 32 -19.72 -9.57 10.05
CA ALA A 32 -19.44 -8.29 9.40
C ALA A 32 -17.97 -8.06 8.98
N CYS A 33 -17.06 -9.01 9.21
CA CYS A 33 -15.63 -8.84 8.88
C CYS A 33 -15.33 -9.43 7.49
N ALA A 34 -15.74 -8.74 6.41
CA ALA A 34 -15.27 -9.08 5.08
C ALA A 34 -13.87 -8.47 4.85
N PRO A 35 -12.95 -9.22 4.22
CA PRO A 35 -11.65 -8.66 3.85
C PRO A 35 -11.81 -7.57 2.80
N VAL A 36 -11.04 -6.49 2.93
CA VAL A 36 -10.94 -5.44 1.93
C VAL A 36 -9.86 -5.82 0.93
N ILE A 37 -10.21 -5.85 -0.36
CA ILE A 37 -9.28 -6.11 -1.45
C ILE A 37 -8.99 -4.77 -2.13
N ASP A 38 -7.71 -4.40 -2.19
CA ASP A 38 -7.23 -3.17 -2.79
C ASP A 38 -6.24 -3.51 -3.91
N ASN A 39 -6.58 -3.12 -5.15
CA ASN A 39 -5.70 -3.29 -6.30
C ASN A 39 -4.99 -1.94 -6.55
N ARG A 40 -3.65 -1.97 -6.58
CA ARG A 40 -2.81 -0.80 -6.77
C ARG A 40 -1.96 -0.92 -8.01
N GLY A 41 -1.66 0.22 -8.63
CA GLY A 41 -0.85 0.29 -9.83
C GLY A 41 -1.65 0.06 -11.11
N TYR A 42 -0.97 -0.34 -12.18
CA TYR A 42 -1.54 -0.52 -13.50
C TYR A 42 -1.89 -1.98 -13.75
N VAL A 43 -3.18 -2.29 -13.78
CA VAL A 43 -3.66 -3.64 -14.14
C VAL A 43 -3.70 -3.73 -15.66
N PHE A 44 -2.68 -4.34 -16.27
CA PHE A 44 -2.64 -4.55 -17.71
C PHE A 44 -3.47 -5.76 -18.14
N ASP A 45 -4.04 -5.67 -19.33
CA ASP A 45 -4.78 -6.75 -19.94
C ASP A 45 -3.81 -7.72 -20.66
N GLU A 46 -3.77 -8.97 -20.22
CA GLU A 46 -2.91 -10.00 -20.81
C GLU A 46 -3.24 -10.28 -22.28
N SER A 47 -4.47 -9.98 -22.72
CA SER A 47 -4.87 -10.13 -24.13
C SER A 47 -4.13 -9.18 -25.08
N LEU A 48 -3.51 -8.14 -24.56
CA LEU A 48 -2.72 -7.18 -25.36
C LEU A 48 -1.27 -7.63 -25.57
N LEU A 49 -0.77 -8.57 -24.76
CA LEU A 49 0.62 -9.05 -24.84
C LEU A 49 1.02 -9.63 -26.20
N PRO A 50 0.18 -10.37 -26.93
CA PRO A 50 0.53 -10.88 -28.25
C PRO A 50 0.77 -9.78 -29.29
N GLN A 51 0.32 -8.53 -29.02
CA GLN A 51 0.55 -7.40 -29.91
C GLN A 51 1.95 -6.78 -29.74
N LEU A 52 2.65 -7.12 -28.64
CA LEU A 52 4.00 -6.67 -28.35
C LEU A 52 5.01 -7.62 -28.99
N VAL A 53 5.47 -7.28 -30.17
CA VAL A 53 6.41 -8.12 -30.93
C VAL A 53 7.84 -7.61 -30.76
N VAL A 54 8.72 -8.47 -30.25
CA VAL A 54 10.14 -8.17 -30.07
C VAL A 54 10.79 -7.82 -31.43
N GLY A 55 11.59 -6.77 -31.45
CA GLY A 55 12.28 -6.25 -32.62
C GLY A 55 11.44 -5.43 -33.58
N THR A 56 10.09 -5.38 -33.41
CA THR A 56 9.19 -4.70 -34.33
C THR A 56 8.45 -3.54 -33.68
N THR A 57 7.85 -3.79 -32.51
CA THR A 57 7.02 -2.79 -31.82
C THR A 57 7.88 -1.64 -31.29
N SER A 58 7.51 -0.41 -31.64
CA SER A 58 8.21 0.80 -31.21
C SER A 58 7.72 1.29 -29.85
N GLU A 59 8.47 2.20 -29.24
CA GLU A 59 8.10 2.90 -27.99
C GLU A 59 6.71 3.55 -28.08
N ALA A 60 6.40 4.21 -29.21
CA ALA A 60 5.11 4.86 -29.43
C ALA A 60 3.95 3.85 -29.50
N ASP A 61 4.19 2.69 -30.14
CA ASP A 61 3.20 1.63 -30.24
C ASP A 61 2.93 1.00 -28.88
N ILE A 62 3.96 0.82 -28.05
CA ILE A 62 3.82 0.32 -26.67
C ILE A 62 2.86 1.21 -25.87
N ILE A 63 3.09 2.54 -25.93
CA ILE A 63 2.23 3.51 -25.21
C ILE A 63 0.81 3.50 -25.76
N THR A 64 0.64 3.29 -27.07
CA THR A 64 -0.68 3.22 -27.69
C THR A 64 -1.44 1.95 -27.29
N ILE A 65 -0.76 0.81 -27.22
CA ILE A 65 -1.35 -0.48 -26.89
C ILE A 65 -1.57 -0.64 -25.38
N MET A 66 -0.54 -0.33 -24.59
CA MET A 66 -0.52 -0.60 -23.15
C MET A 66 -0.85 0.63 -22.30
N GLY A 67 -0.87 1.84 -22.89
CA GLY A 67 -0.98 3.08 -22.12
C GLY A 67 0.32 3.47 -21.42
N SER A 68 0.21 4.44 -20.49
CA SER A 68 1.37 4.97 -19.76
C SER A 68 1.94 3.94 -18.77
N PRO A 69 3.25 3.69 -18.76
CA PRO A 69 3.89 2.78 -17.81
C PRO A 69 3.85 3.32 -16.37
N SER A 70 3.94 2.42 -15.39
CA SER A 70 4.02 2.78 -13.97
C SER A 70 5.35 3.48 -13.64
N THR A 71 6.44 3.06 -14.29
CA THR A 71 7.76 3.69 -14.18
C THR A 71 8.61 3.42 -15.42
N VAL A 72 9.60 4.26 -15.65
CA VAL A 72 10.52 4.21 -16.79
C VAL A 72 11.95 4.19 -16.28
N SER A 73 12.77 3.32 -16.85
CA SER A 73 14.23 3.35 -16.68
C SER A 73 14.89 3.87 -17.96
N THR A 74 15.93 4.66 -17.82
CA THR A 74 16.72 5.18 -18.96
C THR A 74 18.05 4.42 -19.14
N LEU A 75 18.29 3.39 -18.34
CA LEU A 75 19.50 2.59 -18.41
C LEU A 75 19.44 1.60 -19.58
N ASN A 76 20.58 1.39 -20.26
CA ASN A 76 20.76 0.36 -21.30
C ASN A 76 19.69 0.40 -22.43
N GLY A 77 19.41 1.57 -22.99
CA GLY A 77 18.40 1.75 -24.05
C GLY A 77 17.03 2.13 -23.52
N GLY A 78 16.74 1.81 -22.29
CA GLY A 78 15.47 2.11 -21.62
C GLY A 78 14.65 0.88 -21.28
N ALA A 79 13.76 1.01 -20.32
CA ALA A 79 12.79 -0.02 -19.98
C ALA A 79 11.50 0.59 -19.44
N TYR A 80 10.36 0.03 -19.81
CA TYR A 80 9.03 0.37 -19.33
C TYR A 80 8.55 -0.72 -18.38
N TYR A 81 8.09 -0.30 -17.20
CA TYR A 81 7.57 -1.21 -16.19
C TYR A 81 6.09 -0.94 -15.95
N TYR A 82 5.29 -1.96 -16.09
CA TYR A 82 3.87 -1.98 -15.74
C TYR A 82 3.72 -2.83 -14.49
N ILE A 83 3.38 -2.19 -13.38
CA ILE A 83 3.37 -2.83 -12.06
C ILE A 83 1.94 -2.85 -11.53
N SER A 84 1.46 -4.02 -11.14
CA SER A 84 0.18 -4.26 -10.51
C SER A 84 0.38 -5.05 -9.23
N SER A 85 -0.26 -4.61 -8.16
CA SER A 85 -0.21 -5.25 -6.84
C SER A 85 -1.61 -5.38 -6.25
N ARG A 86 -1.90 -6.54 -5.65
CA ARG A 86 -3.13 -6.80 -4.90
C ARG A 86 -2.84 -6.90 -3.42
N PHE A 87 -3.52 -6.10 -2.63
CA PHE A 87 -3.44 -6.11 -1.18
C PHE A 87 -4.75 -6.63 -0.59
N ILE A 88 -4.64 -7.41 0.48
CA ILE A 88 -5.76 -7.86 1.29
C ILE A 88 -5.57 -7.33 2.70
N THR A 89 -6.60 -6.66 3.20
CA THR A 89 -6.69 -6.18 4.58
C THR A 89 -7.78 -6.94 5.31
N GLU A 90 -7.43 -7.71 6.32
CA GLU A 90 -8.34 -8.47 7.17
C GLU A 90 -8.58 -7.72 8.47
N ALA A 91 -9.79 -7.20 8.64
CA ALA A 91 -10.23 -6.48 9.85
C ALA A 91 -9.22 -5.38 10.29
N TYR A 92 -8.52 -5.60 11.43
CA TYR A 92 -7.56 -4.68 12.04
C TYR A 92 -6.10 -4.99 11.71
N ARG A 93 -5.83 -5.95 10.82
CA ARG A 93 -4.48 -6.32 10.41
C ARG A 93 -3.93 -5.35 9.38
N GLU A 94 -2.60 -5.29 9.31
CA GLU A 94 -1.93 -4.53 8.25
C GLU A 94 -2.24 -5.10 6.86
N PRO A 95 -2.36 -4.25 5.83
CA PRO A 95 -2.51 -4.69 4.46
C PRO A 95 -1.36 -5.60 4.05
N ARG A 96 -1.69 -6.80 3.56
CA ARG A 96 -0.70 -7.75 3.05
C ARG A 96 -0.80 -7.85 1.54
N GLU A 97 0.33 -7.70 0.87
CA GLU A 97 0.42 -7.96 -0.56
C GLU A 97 0.33 -9.46 -0.81
N THR A 98 -0.65 -9.86 -1.61
CA THR A 98 -0.91 -11.27 -1.94
C THR A 98 -0.54 -11.62 -3.35
N GLU A 99 -0.50 -10.63 -4.24
CA GLU A 99 -0.15 -10.81 -5.64
C GLU A 99 0.57 -9.57 -6.15
N ARG A 100 1.65 -9.78 -6.90
CA ARG A 100 2.33 -8.75 -7.67
C ARG A 100 2.60 -9.27 -9.06
N ARG A 101 2.32 -8.45 -10.06
CA ARG A 101 2.67 -8.72 -11.46
C ARG A 101 3.42 -7.52 -12.01
N VAL A 102 4.59 -7.79 -12.56
CA VAL A 102 5.44 -6.79 -13.20
C VAL A 102 5.71 -7.24 -14.62
N LEU A 103 5.29 -6.45 -15.58
CA LEU A 103 5.72 -6.58 -16.97
C LEU A 103 6.83 -5.55 -17.21
N ALA A 104 8.02 -6.04 -17.54
CA ALA A 104 9.16 -5.22 -17.93
C ALA A 104 9.34 -5.32 -19.46
N ILE A 105 9.30 -4.20 -20.14
CA ILE A 105 9.54 -4.09 -21.58
C ILE A 105 10.87 -3.40 -21.76
N PHE A 106 11.89 -4.15 -22.16
CA PHE A 106 13.23 -3.62 -22.41
C PHE A 106 13.34 -3.11 -23.85
N LEU A 107 13.86 -1.89 -24.00
CA LEU A 107 14.06 -1.27 -25.29
C LEU A 107 15.53 -1.37 -25.71
N ASP A 108 15.76 -1.32 -27.01
CA ASP A 108 17.07 -1.14 -27.62
C ASP A 108 17.39 0.34 -27.85
N GLU A 109 18.52 0.64 -28.49
CA GLU A 109 18.94 1.98 -28.84
C GLU A 109 18.01 2.64 -29.90
N ASP A 110 17.39 1.80 -30.75
CA ASP A 110 16.43 2.22 -31.79
C ASP A 110 15.00 2.39 -31.25
N LYS A 111 14.81 2.29 -29.91
CA LYS A 111 13.50 2.41 -29.25
C LYS A 111 12.49 1.35 -29.68
N LYS A 112 12.96 0.15 -29.97
CA LYS A 112 12.15 -1.04 -30.23
C LYS A 112 12.25 -2.02 -29.08
N ILE A 113 11.26 -2.90 -28.94
CA ILE A 113 11.29 -3.96 -27.91
C ILE A 113 12.46 -4.88 -28.18
N ARG A 114 13.40 -4.94 -27.23
CA ARG A 114 14.50 -5.89 -27.23
C ARG A 114 14.11 -7.20 -26.54
N ASP A 115 13.40 -7.10 -25.41
CA ASP A 115 13.04 -8.22 -24.58
C ASP A 115 11.83 -7.91 -23.71
N LEU A 116 11.11 -8.95 -23.27
CA LEU A 116 9.95 -8.87 -22.37
C LEU A 116 10.22 -9.75 -21.14
N GLY A 117 10.11 -9.17 -19.96
CA GLY A 117 10.25 -9.87 -18.68
C GLY A 117 8.95 -9.85 -17.89
N PHE A 118 8.55 -11.02 -17.38
CA PHE A 118 7.46 -11.15 -16.42
C PHE A 118 8.02 -11.51 -15.06
N TYR A 119 7.61 -10.78 -14.05
CA TYR A 119 8.00 -11.03 -12.66
C TYR A 119 6.78 -11.05 -11.78
N THR A 120 6.78 -11.96 -10.83
CA THR A 120 5.73 -12.15 -9.82
C THR A 120 6.23 -11.77 -8.43
N LEU A 121 5.37 -11.90 -7.42
CA LEU A 121 5.76 -11.68 -6.02
C LEU A 121 6.87 -12.65 -5.59
N GLU A 122 6.89 -13.88 -6.13
CA GLU A 122 7.85 -14.93 -5.79
C GLU A 122 9.26 -14.63 -6.34
N ASP A 123 9.36 -13.85 -7.43
CA ASP A 123 10.64 -13.41 -8.01
C ASP A 123 11.27 -12.26 -7.19
N GLY A 124 10.55 -11.72 -6.21
CA GLY A 124 11.00 -10.63 -5.36
C GLY A 124 12.12 -11.06 -4.42
N ASN A 125 13.29 -10.42 -4.54
CA ASN A 125 14.37 -10.57 -3.58
C ASN A 125 14.31 -9.46 -2.53
N ILE A 126 14.44 -9.83 -1.24
CA ILE A 126 14.56 -8.85 -0.16
C ILE A 126 15.94 -8.20 -0.27
N VAL A 127 15.99 -6.98 -0.77
CA VAL A 127 17.20 -6.17 -0.74
C VAL A 127 17.30 -5.51 0.62
N THR A 128 18.25 -5.93 1.44
CA THR A 128 18.58 -5.22 2.68
C THR A 128 19.23 -3.89 2.30
N ILE A 129 18.48 -2.82 2.42
CA ILE A 129 19.03 -1.47 2.25
C ILE A 129 19.94 -1.22 3.44
N VAL A 130 21.25 -1.24 3.20
CA VAL A 130 22.22 -0.75 4.18
C VAL A 130 22.03 0.76 4.23
N ALA A 131 21.32 1.23 5.25
CA ALA A 131 21.23 2.65 5.54
C ALA A 131 22.65 3.14 5.88
N ARG A 132 23.36 3.64 4.88
CA ARG A 132 24.55 4.46 5.13
C ARG A 132 24.04 5.75 5.75
N THR A 133 24.13 5.82 7.08
CA THR A 133 23.98 7.07 7.79
C THR A 133 25.18 7.93 7.37
N THR A 134 24.95 8.89 6.50
CA THR A 134 25.92 9.96 6.28
C THR A 134 25.88 10.78 7.55
N GLU A 135 26.92 10.69 8.37
CA GLU A 135 27.10 11.62 9.49
C GLU A 135 27.25 13.03 8.90
N THR A 136 26.13 13.73 8.84
CA THR A 136 26.17 15.17 8.66
C THR A 136 26.78 15.73 9.93
N GLN A 137 28.01 16.24 9.86
CA GLN A 137 28.61 17.06 10.90
C GLN A 137 27.86 18.40 11.00
N GLY A 138 26.57 18.32 11.36
CA GLY A 138 25.83 19.44 11.87
C GLY A 138 26.37 19.73 13.27
N ARG A 139 26.73 20.98 13.55
CA ARG A 139 27.02 21.43 14.92
C ARG A 139 25.85 20.98 15.79
N GLU A 140 26.05 19.99 16.62
CA GLU A 140 25.14 19.65 17.70
C GLU A 140 25.17 20.82 18.70
N LEU A 141 24.34 21.82 18.43
CA LEU A 141 24.03 22.83 19.44
C LEU A 141 23.21 22.11 20.50
N THR A 142 23.82 21.83 21.63
CA THR A 142 23.14 21.26 22.78
C THR A 142 21.89 22.09 23.06
N PHE A 143 20.77 21.43 23.32
CA PHE A 143 19.46 22.06 23.58
C PHE A 143 19.54 23.25 24.56
N LEU A 144 20.44 23.16 25.54
CA LEU A 144 20.75 24.25 26.48
C LEU A 144 21.42 25.44 25.81
N GLN A 145 22.33 25.23 24.85
CA GLN A 145 22.95 26.32 24.12
C GLN A 145 21.98 27.08 23.22
N GLN A 146 20.97 26.39 22.72
CA GLN A 146 19.91 27.00 21.90
C GLN A 146 18.94 27.85 22.75
N ILE A 147 18.66 27.43 24.00
CA ILE A 147 17.82 28.20 24.92
C ILE A 147 18.62 29.38 25.51
N PHE A 148 19.85 29.18 25.95
CA PHE A 148 20.63 30.23 26.61
C PHE A 148 21.40 31.13 25.64
N GLY A 149 21.68 30.68 24.40
CA GLY A 149 22.34 31.48 23.37
C GLY A 149 21.50 32.67 22.85
N ASN A 150 20.19 32.65 23.10
CA ASN A 150 19.28 33.75 22.74
C ASN A 150 19.00 34.75 23.88
N LEU A 151 19.31 34.39 25.12
CA LEU A 151 19.01 35.22 26.29
C LEU A 151 19.96 36.40 26.48
N GLY A 152 21.10 36.42 25.79
CA GLY A 152 22.09 37.51 25.87
C GLY A 152 22.07 38.51 24.72
N ARG A 153 21.15 38.40 23.79
CA ARG A 153 21.13 39.23 22.56
C ARG A 153 20.18 40.44 22.63
N PHE A 154 19.50 40.67 23.75
CA PHE A 154 18.59 41.78 23.91
C PHE A 154 19.19 43.01 24.55
N GLU A 155 20.46 42.98 24.89
CA GLU A 155 21.16 44.13 25.49
C GLU A 155 22.31 44.59 24.64
N SER A 156 22.06 45.32 23.59
CA SER A 156 22.95 46.31 22.98
C SER A 156 22.18 47.05 21.88
N GLY A 157 21.06 47.63 22.29
CA GLY A 157 20.45 48.76 21.60
C GLY A 157 20.93 50.02 22.29
N ASP A 158 22.22 50.35 22.26
CA ASP A 158 22.64 51.67 22.61
C ASP A 158 22.81 52.54 21.37
N GLY A 159 21.92 53.53 21.33
CA GLY A 159 22.02 54.60 20.40
C GLY A 159 23.18 55.49 20.74
N SER A 160 24.00 55.80 19.78
CA SER A 160 24.75 57.02 19.75
C SER A 160 24.79 57.54 18.30
N ASN A 161 23.83 58.46 18.07
CA ASN A 161 24.03 59.55 17.13
C ASN A 161 25.31 60.33 17.50
N PHE A 162 26.10 60.60 16.56
CA PHE A 162 26.62 61.95 16.17
C PHE A 162 27.43 61.79 14.91
#